data_9d1492ba0a58aecbf584235517ec8161
#
_entry.id   9d1492ba0a58aecbf584235517ec8161
#
_cell.length_a   1.000
_cell.length_b   1.000
_cell.length_c   1.000
_cell.angle_alpha   90.00
_cell.angle_beta   90.00
_cell.angle_gamma   90.00
#
_symmetry.space_group_name_H-M   'P 1'
#
loop_
_entity.id
_entity.type
_entity.pdbx_description
1 polymer ?
#
loop_
_entity_poly.entity_id
_entity_poly.type
_entity_poly.pdbx_seq_one_letter_code
_entity_poly.pdbx_strand_id
1 'polypeptide(L)'
;MLLAGALLASILASCGQAEPEASGYLLPWPGGSAYQVMQGPLVVDSLGICSSGCGSHRDQDGQHAWDFDLPEGTPVLAARAGTVGLVAGSWSADHCGGLSPVADQPPGYLSNQNMGNQANLVRIDHGDGTSALYLHLSSVAPTIEAKAKTGGAVAAGEVVGLSGKTGLTGCVPHLHFQVERTVRADWYTESLPVSFADPDVLAQDPDGLPAEGGTYTSGNSPTA
;
A
#
# COMPACT_ATOMS: atom_id res chain seq x y z
N MET A 1 33.09 61.06 5.01
CA MET A 1 32.20 60.14 5.77
C MET A 1 31.48 59.25 4.79
N LEU A 2 31.97 58.05 4.61
CA LEU A 2 31.31 57.02 3.76
C LEU A 2 30.62 56.05 4.69
N LEU A 3 29.30 55.95 4.55
CA LEU A 3 28.47 54.95 5.20
C LEU A 3 28.43 53.69 4.33
N ALA A 4 29.02 52.61 4.81
CA ALA A 4 28.89 51.30 4.25
C ALA A 4 27.59 50.63 4.74
N GLY A 5 26.67 50.46 3.85
CA GLY A 5 25.46 49.68 4.11
C GLY A 5 25.71 48.19 3.97
N ALA A 6 25.61 47.46 5.05
CA ALA A 6 25.66 46.00 5.04
C ALA A 6 24.29 45.43 4.61
N LEU A 7 24.26 44.75 3.46
CA LEU A 7 23.14 43.99 3.02
C LEU A 7 23.14 42.64 3.75
N LEU A 8 22.21 42.43 4.68
CA LEU A 8 21.92 41.09 5.24
C LEU A 8 21.11 40.29 4.20
N ALA A 9 21.76 39.34 3.58
CA ALA A 9 21.05 38.31 2.80
C ALA A 9 20.50 37.28 3.77
N SER A 10 19.19 37.27 3.94
CA SER A 10 18.46 36.23 4.66
C SER A 10 18.42 34.98 3.78
N ILE A 11 19.22 33.99 4.12
CA ILE A 11 19.11 32.64 3.53
C ILE A 11 17.89 31.97 4.18
N LEU A 12 16.78 31.93 3.47
CA LEU A 12 15.68 31.04 3.79
C LEU A 12 16.15 29.62 3.52
N ALA A 13 16.57 28.93 4.56
CA ALA A 13 16.74 27.47 4.51
C ALA A 13 15.35 26.87 4.31
N SER A 14 15.04 26.50 3.08
CA SER A 14 13.95 25.57 2.78
C SER A 14 14.29 24.27 3.48
N CYS A 15 13.59 23.96 4.56
CA CYS A 15 13.55 22.60 5.10
C CYS A 15 12.78 21.76 4.09
N GLY A 16 13.46 21.30 3.05
CA GLY A 16 13.00 20.20 2.25
C GLY A 16 13.00 18.99 3.17
N GLN A 17 11.84 18.57 3.65
CA GLN A 17 11.72 17.21 4.16
C GLN A 17 12.10 16.32 2.98
N ALA A 18 13.18 15.57 3.12
CA ALA A 18 13.48 14.50 2.20
C ALA A 18 12.26 13.58 2.19
N GLU A 19 11.60 13.46 1.05
CA GLU A 19 10.64 12.40 0.83
C GLU A 19 11.32 11.10 1.24
N PRO A 20 10.67 10.24 2.03
CA PRO A 20 11.26 8.96 2.37
C PRO A 20 11.51 8.22 1.04
N GLU A 21 12.78 7.99 0.70
CA GLU A 21 13.11 7.09 -0.39
C GLU A 21 12.66 5.69 0.03
N ALA A 22 11.44 5.35 -0.32
CA ALA A 22 10.87 4.04 -0.09
C ALA A 22 11.42 3.06 -1.13
N SER A 23 12.71 2.83 -1.07
CA SER A 23 13.40 1.85 -1.90
C SER A 23 13.38 0.48 -1.22
N GLY A 24 13.19 -0.57 -2.01
CA GLY A 24 13.36 -1.95 -1.59
C GLY A 24 12.09 -2.71 -1.27
N TYR A 25 10.93 -2.29 -1.78
CA TYR A 25 9.75 -3.14 -1.83
C TYR A 25 9.87 -4.15 -2.97
N LEU A 26 9.36 -5.36 -2.73
CA LEU A 26 9.17 -6.38 -3.77
C LEU A 26 7.67 -6.57 -3.99
N LEU A 27 7.30 -7.00 -5.18
CA LEU A 27 5.93 -7.32 -5.51
C LEU A 27 5.37 -8.36 -4.51
N PRO A 28 4.17 -8.17 -3.98
CA PRO A 28 3.68 -8.91 -2.82
C PRO A 28 3.09 -10.29 -3.16
N TRP A 29 3.75 -11.06 -4.05
CA TRP A 29 3.38 -12.43 -4.39
C TRP A 29 4.60 -13.28 -4.73
N PRO A 30 4.48 -14.64 -4.79
CA PRO A 30 5.60 -15.53 -4.99
C PRO A 30 6.37 -15.27 -6.28
N GLY A 31 7.70 -15.31 -6.17
CA GLY A 31 8.63 -15.14 -7.28
C GLY A 31 8.38 -16.10 -8.42
N GLY A 32 8.56 -15.61 -9.64
CA GLY A 32 8.29 -16.33 -10.88
C GLY A 32 6.82 -16.32 -11.32
N SER A 33 5.88 -15.86 -10.48
CA SER A 33 4.49 -15.62 -10.87
C SER A 33 4.32 -14.20 -11.40
N ALA A 34 3.45 -14.02 -12.40
CA ALA A 34 3.16 -12.73 -13.02
C ALA A 34 1.68 -12.38 -12.90
N TYR A 35 1.39 -11.14 -12.48
CA TYR A 35 0.02 -10.63 -12.37
C TYR A 35 -0.07 -9.21 -12.93
N GLN A 36 -1.30 -8.84 -13.33
CA GLN A 36 -1.58 -7.53 -13.90
C GLN A 36 -1.86 -6.49 -12.80
N VAL A 37 -1.50 -5.24 -13.05
CA VAL A 37 -1.98 -4.09 -12.27
C VAL A 37 -3.37 -3.73 -12.79
N MET A 38 -4.40 -3.92 -11.95
CA MET A 38 -5.78 -3.54 -12.26
C MET A 38 -5.99 -2.03 -12.14
N GLN A 39 -5.50 -1.47 -11.02
CA GLN A 39 -5.51 -0.03 -10.75
C GLN A 39 -4.13 0.37 -10.24
N GLY A 40 -3.58 1.41 -10.83
CA GLY A 40 -2.29 1.97 -10.45
C GLY A 40 -2.43 3.29 -9.70
N PRO A 41 -1.31 3.82 -9.16
CA PRO A 41 -1.30 5.09 -8.46
C PRO A 41 -1.67 6.24 -9.40
N LEU A 42 -2.40 7.21 -8.86
CA LEU A 42 -2.72 8.44 -9.58
C LEU A 42 -1.49 9.36 -9.62
N VAL A 43 -0.62 9.17 -10.59
CA VAL A 43 0.54 10.04 -10.79
C VAL A 43 0.12 11.24 -11.62
N VAL A 44 0.15 12.42 -11.04
CA VAL A 44 -0.12 13.69 -11.72
C VAL A 44 1.10 14.61 -11.58
N ASP A 45 1.30 15.47 -12.57
CA ASP A 45 2.34 16.51 -12.51
C ASP A 45 1.98 17.62 -11.50
N SER A 46 2.87 18.58 -11.33
CA SER A 46 2.68 19.72 -10.41
C SER A 46 1.46 20.61 -10.74
N LEU A 47 0.83 20.42 -11.90
CA LEU A 47 -0.38 21.10 -12.33
C LEU A 47 -1.63 20.23 -12.16
N GLY A 48 -1.49 19.03 -11.62
CA GLY A 48 -2.57 18.04 -11.49
C GLY A 48 -2.97 17.41 -12.83
N ILE A 49 -2.09 17.44 -13.82
CA ILE A 49 -2.33 16.90 -15.16
C ILE A 49 -1.65 15.53 -15.27
N CYS A 50 -2.43 14.55 -15.65
CA CYS A 50 -1.93 13.26 -16.05
C CYS A 50 -1.47 13.29 -17.51
N SER A 51 -0.18 13.10 -17.74
CA SER A 51 0.40 13.13 -19.09
C SER A 51 0.32 11.79 -19.82
N SER A 52 0.46 10.68 -19.11
CA SER A 52 0.28 9.30 -19.60
C SER A 52 0.43 8.31 -18.45
N GLY A 53 -0.26 7.15 -18.53
CA GLY A 53 -0.08 6.03 -17.60
C GLY A 53 -0.52 6.31 -16.16
N CYS A 54 -1.30 7.33 -15.92
CA CYS A 54 -1.83 7.60 -14.60
C CYS A 54 -2.87 6.55 -14.25
N GLY A 55 -2.68 5.93 -13.09
CA GLY A 55 -3.60 4.96 -12.57
C GLY A 55 -4.94 5.55 -12.18
N SER A 56 -5.86 4.67 -11.85
CA SER A 56 -7.26 5.00 -11.56
C SER A 56 -7.59 5.07 -10.07
N HIS A 57 -6.62 4.84 -9.17
CA HIS A 57 -6.80 5.07 -7.74
C HIS A 57 -7.01 6.55 -7.46
N ARG A 58 -8.22 6.91 -7.03
CA ARG A 58 -8.66 8.30 -6.88
C ARG A 58 -9.12 8.66 -5.49
N ASP A 59 -9.06 7.74 -4.55
CA ASP A 59 -9.37 8.08 -3.19
C ASP A 59 -8.19 8.88 -2.58
N GLN A 60 -8.51 9.80 -1.68
CA GLN A 60 -7.53 10.76 -1.16
C GLN A 60 -6.39 10.07 -0.42
N ASP A 61 -6.66 8.97 0.29
CA ASP A 61 -5.67 8.27 1.11
C ASP A 61 -4.96 7.17 0.31
N GLY A 62 -5.60 6.61 -0.73
CA GLY A 62 -5.07 5.53 -1.57
C GLY A 62 -4.47 5.97 -2.90
N GLN A 63 -4.24 7.27 -3.14
CA GLN A 63 -3.79 7.76 -4.45
C GLN A 63 -2.47 7.14 -4.97
N HIS A 64 -1.63 6.60 -4.08
CA HIS A 64 -0.39 5.89 -4.41
C HIS A 64 -0.51 4.38 -4.22
N ALA A 65 -1.73 3.84 -4.14
CA ALA A 65 -1.97 2.42 -4.01
C ALA A 65 -1.97 1.70 -5.37
N TRP A 66 -1.83 0.38 -5.29
CA TRP A 66 -2.00 -0.55 -6.41
C TRP A 66 -3.05 -1.59 -6.07
N ASP A 67 -3.92 -1.89 -7.03
CA ASP A 67 -4.71 -3.11 -7.04
C ASP A 67 -4.11 -4.09 -8.04
N PHE A 68 -3.68 -5.24 -7.53
CA PHE A 68 -3.11 -6.30 -8.35
C PHE A 68 -4.13 -7.41 -8.59
N ASP A 69 -4.31 -7.84 -9.84
CA ASP A 69 -5.21 -8.92 -10.26
C ASP A 69 -4.70 -10.28 -9.76
N LEU A 70 -4.76 -10.48 -8.45
CA LEU A 70 -4.41 -11.74 -7.82
C LEU A 70 -5.67 -12.60 -7.68
N PRO A 71 -5.72 -13.79 -8.32
CA PRO A 71 -6.79 -14.74 -8.10
C PRO A 71 -6.99 -15.06 -6.61
N GLU A 72 -8.25 -15.24 -6.19
CA GLU A 72 -8.57 -15.61 -4.80
C GLU A 72 -7.76 -16.84 -4.36
N GLY A 73 -7.16 -16.77 -3.18
CA GLY A 73 -6.34 -17.86 -2.63
C GLY A 73 -4.86 -17.82 -3.03
N THR A 74 -4.42 -16.83 -3.82
CA THR A 74 -3.00 -16.65 -4.11
C THR A 74 -2.25 -16.24 -2.83
N PRO A 75 -1.10 -16.85 -2.50
CA PRO A 75 -0.29 -16.41 -1.38
C PRO A 75 0.14 -14.95 -1.54
N VAL A 76 -0.11 -14.13 -0.50
CA VAL A 76 0.36 -12.76 -0.42
C VAL A 76 1.58 -12.73 0.48
N LEU A 77 2.67 -12.16 -0.01
CA LEU A 77 3.96 -12.10 0.66
C LEU A 77 4.24 -10.70 1.19
N ALA A 78 4.95 -10.62 2.32
CA ALA A 78 5.48 -9.34 2.79
C ALA A 78 6.42 -8.73 1.76
N ALA A 79 6.06 -7.56 1.24
CA ALA A 79 6.86 -6.84 0.24
C ALA A 79 8.18 -6.30 0.80
N ARG A 80 8.24 -6.10 2.13
CA ARG A 80 9.40 -5.62 2.88
C ARG A 80 9.31 -6.12 4.33
N ALA A 81 10.45 -6.30 4.97
CA ALA A 81 10.52 -6.71 6.37
C ALA A 81 10.00 -5.62 7.32
N GLY A 82 9.49 -6.04 8.48
CA GLY A 82 9.00 -5.13 9.51
C GLY A 82 8.48 -5.87 10.74
N THR A 83 7.49 -5.31 11.40
CA THR A 83 6.76 -5.92 12.51
C THR A 83 5.26 -5.85 12.26
N VAL A 84 4.50 -6.81 12.78
CA VAL A 84 3.04 -6.77 12.63
C VAL A 84 2.48 -5.59 13.43
N GLY A 85 1.95 -4.59 12.74
CA GLY A 85 1.32 -3.40 13.33
C GLY A 85 -0.18 -3.58 13.58
N LEU A 86 -0.88 -4.22 12.64
CA LEU A 86 -2.33 -4.43 12.72
C LEU A 86 -2.75 -5.66 11.93
N VAL A 87 -3.76 -6.36 12.42
CA VAL A 87 -4.44 -7.46 11.74
C VAL A 87 -5.94 -7.36 11.95
N ALA A 88 -6.70 -7.51 10.88
CA ALA A 88 -8.12 -7.82 10.90
C ALA A 88 -8.36 -9.04 10.00
N GLY A 89 -8.83 -10.15 10.55
CA GLY A 89 -8.95 -11.42 9.82
C GLY A 89 -10.24 -12.18 10.11
N SER A 90 -11.27 -11.50 10.65
CA SER A 90 -12.50 -12.14 11.12
C SER A 90 -13.63 -12.21 10.09
N TRP A 91 -13.45 -11.59 8.93
CA TRP A 91 -14.46 -11.59 7.89
C TRP A 91 -14.44 -12.89 7.08
N SER A 92 -15.63 -13.40 6.76
CA SER A 92 -15.74 -14.53 5.81
C SER A 92 -15.13 -14.15 4.47
N ALA A 93 -14.44 -15.09 3.81
CA ALA A 93 -13.85 -14.90 2.49
C ALA A 93 -14.89 -14.44 1.43
N ASP A 94 -16.16 -14.78 1.60
CA ASP A 94 -17.26 -14.37 0.72
C ASP A 94 -17.86 -13.00 1.07
N HIS A 95 -17.35 -12.34 2.10
CA HIS A 95 -17.83 -11.02 2.49
C HIS A 95 -17.30 -9.97 1.49
N CYS A 96 -18.02 -9.82 0.41
CA CYS A 96 -17.67 -8.89 -0.65
C CYS A 96 -18.87 -8.05 -1.05
N GLY A 97 -18.88 -6.89 -1.16
CA GLY A 97 -20.06 -6.17 -1.64
C GLY A 97 -20.25 -4.81 -1.06
N GLY A 98 -19.21 -4.35 -0.46
CA GLY A 98 -19.21 -3.01 0.10
C GLY A 98 -20.29 -2.81 1.16
N LEU A 99 -20.17 -1.74 1.89
CA LEU A 99 -21.27 -1.26 2.72
C LEU A 99 -22.43 -0.95 1.79
N SER A 100 -23.52 -1.72 1.87
CA SER A 100 -24.81 -1.11 1.59
C SER A 100 -24.80 0.20 2.37
N PRO A 101 -25.15 1.34 1.74
CA PRO A 101 -25.35 2.56 2.49
C PRO A 101 -26.36 2.23 3.60
N VAL A 102 -25.85 2.06 4.80
CA VAL A 102 -26.73 1.82 5.95
C VAL A 102 -27.37 3.17 6.17
N ALA A 103 -28.66 3.25 5.86
CA ALA A 103 -29.45 4.49 5.88
C ALA A 103 -29.39 5.23 7.24
N ASP A 104 -28.89 4.57 8.27
CA ASP A 104 -28.84 5.06 9.65
C ASP A 104 -27.41 5.40 10.14
N GLN A 105 -26.41 5.43 9.26
CA GLN A 105 -25.05 5.79 9.67
C GLN A 105 -24.90 7.31 9.75
N PRO A 106 -24.26 7.85 10.81
CA PRO A 106 -23.98 9.27 10.91
C PRO A 106 -23.18 9.80 9.71
N PRO A 107 -23.40 11.06 9.30
CA PRO A 107 -22.53 11.71 8.30
C PRO A 107 -21.05 11.56 8.70
N GLY A 108 -20.22 11.09 7.79
CA GLY A 108 -18.80 10.77 8.02
C GLY A 108 -18.51 9.32 8.42
N TYR A 109 -19.54 8.49 8.64
CA TYR A 109 -19.34 7.07 8.95
C TYR A 109 -18.97 6.21 7.73
N LEU A 110 -19.17 6.75 6.54
CA LEU A 110 -18.72 6.17 5.28
C LEU A 110 -17.29 6.62 4.91
N SER A 111 -16.46 6.94 5.92
CA SER A 111 -15.03 7.12 5.68
C SER A 111 -14.39 5.81 5.22
N ASN A 112 -13.30 5.88 4.50
CA ASN A 112 -12.49 4.71 4.10
C ASN A 112 -12.20 3.78 5.28
N GLN A 113 -12.03 4.33 6.49
CA GLN A 113 -11.87 3.59 7.74
C GLN A 113 -13.00 2.59 8.01
N ASN A 114 -14.24 2.96 7.75
CA ASN A 114 -15.38 2.07 8.02
C ASN A 114 -15.56 1.01 6.94
N MET A 115 -15.18 1.31 5.70
CA MET A 115 -15.22 0.34 4.61
C MET A 115 -14.12 -0.71 4.78
N GLY A 116 -12.92 -0.30 5.20
CA GLY A 116 -11.83 -1.21 5.45
C GLY A 116 -12.01 -2.09 6.68
N ASN A 117 -12.75 -1.65 7.70
CA ASN A 117 -13.09 -2.48 8.85
C ASN A 117 -13.88 -3.74 8.46
N GLN A 118 -14.37 -3.83 7.22
CA GLN A 118 -15.05 -5.00 6.67
C GLN A 118 -14.16 -5.84 5.74
N ALA A 119 -12.89 -5.49 5.60
CA ALA A 119 -11.91 -6.26 4.86
C ALA A 119 -10.97 -7.00 5.80
N ASN A 120 -10.56 -8.20 5.42
CA ASN A 120 -9.41 -8.82 6.05
C ASN A 120 -8.16 -8.08 5.58
N LEU A 121 -7.29 -7.72 6.53
CA LEU A 121 -6.10 -6.92 6.26
C LEU A 121 -4.92 -7.28 7.17
N VAL A 122 -3.74 -6.97 6.71
CA VAL A 122 -2.50 -6.97 7.49
C VAL A 122 -1.78 -5.64 7.24
N ARG A 123 -1.28 -5.01 8.32
CA ARG A 123 -0.34 -3.90 8.24
C ARG A 123 0.98 -4.30 8.84
N ILE A 124 2.07 -4.05 8.11
CA ILE A 124 3.45 -4.29 8.56
C ILE A 124 4.14 -2.95 8.72
N ASP A 125 4.54 -2.63 9.96
CA ASP A 125 5.24 -1.41 10.32
C ASP A 125 6.76 -1.61 10.09
N HIS A 126 7.39 -0.76 9.30
CA HIS A 126 8.80 -0.93 8.89
C HIS A 126 9.81 -0.29 9.84
N GLY A 127 9.35 0.46 10.85
CA GLY A 127 10.20 1.09 11.86
C GLY A 127 10.83 2.42 11.42
N ASP A 128 10.63 2.83 10.18
CA ASP A 128 11.10 4.10 9.60
C ASP A 128 9.99 5.17 9.48
N GLY A 129 8.83 4.90 10.07
CA GLY A 129 7.65 5.76 9.99
C GLY A 129 6.72 5.40 8.85
N THR A 130 7.02 4.33 8.09
CA THR A 130 6.17 3.80 7.03
C THR A 130 5.62 2.41 7.38
N SER A 131 4.47 2.08 6.81
CA SER A 131 3.84 0.77 6.94
C SER A 131 3.33 0.30 5.59
N ALA A 132 3.45 -1.00 5.30
CA ALA A 132 2.77 -1.62 4.17
C ALA A 132 1.44 -2.19 4.60
N LEU A 133 0.38 -1.91 3.84
CA LEU A 133 -0.98 -2.37 4.05
C LEU A 133 -1.38 -3.33 2.93
N TYR A 134 -1.92 -4.48 3.33
CA TYR A 134 -2.40 -5.55 2.46
C TYR A 134 -3.87 -5.76 2.76
N LEU A 135 -4.78 -5.42 1.81
CA LEU A 135 -6.22 -5.52 2.00
C LEU A 135 -6.86 -6.58 1.09
N HIS A 136 -8.14 -6.82 1.38
CA HIS A 136 -9.04 -7.70 0.66
C HIS A 136 -8.66 -9.18 0.73
N LEU A 137 -7.89 -9.56 1.78
CA LEU A 137 -7.47 -10.94 1.97
C LEU A 137 -8.67 -11.87 2.19
N SER A 138 -8.63 -13.08 1.65
CA SER A 138 -9.58 -14.14 2.00
C SER A 138 -9.30 -14.69 3.40
N SER A 139 -8.02 -14.72 3.80
CA SER A 139 -7.58 -15.10 5.14
C SER A 139 -6.23 -14.49 5.48
N VAL A 140 -5.99 -14.24 6.77
CA VAL A 140 -4.67 -13.89 7.32
C VAL A 140 -3.92 -15.17 7.67
N ALA A 141 -2.61 -15.18 7.48
CA ALA A 141 -1.79 -16.34 7.87
C ALA A 141 -1.78 -16.52 9.38
N PRO A 142 -1.95 -17.74 9.91
CA PRO A 142 -1.98 -17.98 11.37
C PRO A 142 -0.69 -17.54 12.09
N THR A 143 0.44 -17.57 11.40
CA THR A 143 1.72 -17.07 11.92
C THR A 143 1.70 -15.56 12.14
N ILE A 144 1.06 -14.81 11.23
CA ILE A 144 0.90 -13.36 11.33
C ILE A 144 -0.09 -13.01 12.46
N GLU A 145 -1.20 -13.73 12.58
CA GLU A 145 -2.13 -13.54 13.70
C GLU A 145 -1.46 -13.80 15.07
N ALA A 146 -0.58 -14.79 15.14
CA ALA A 146 0.19 -15.05 16.35
C ALA A 146 1.18 -13.91 16.64
N LYS A 147 1.88 -13.41 15.61
CA LYS A 147 2.83 -12.31 15.71
C LYS A 147 2.14 -10.98 16.08
N ALA A 148 0.92 -10.74 15.63
CA ALA A 148 0.15 -9.53 15.96
C ALA A 148 -0.02 -9.33 17.47
N LYS A 149 -0.13 -10.42 18.22
CA LYS A 149 -0.28 -10.37 19.68
C LYS A 149 0.96 -9.86 20.43
N THR A 150 2.11 -9.89 19.79
CA THR A 150 3.41 -9.56 20.40
C THR A 150 4.18 -8.47 19.65
N GLY A 151 3.65 -7.95 18.54
CA GLY A 151 4.40 -7.08 17.64
C GLY A 151 5.58 -7.82 16.99
N GLY A 152 5.36 -9.10 16.63
CA GLY A 152 6.42 -9.98 16.14
C GLY A 152 6.96 -9.56 14.77
N ALA A 153 8.25 -9.85 14.56
CA ALA A 153 8.94 -9.53 13.33
C ALA A 153 8.42 -10.36 12.14
N VAL A 154 8.36 -9.73 10.98
CA VAL A 154 8.00 -10.32 9.68
C VAL A 154 9.19 -10.11 8.73
N ALA A 155 9.65 -11.18 8.10
CA ALA A 155 10.67 -11.10 7.07
C ALA A 155 10.04 -10.72 5.71
N ALA A 156 10.80 -10.05 4.84
CA ALA A 156 10.40 -9.93 3.44
C ALA A 156 10.21 -11.34 2.85
N GLY A 157 9.18 -11.53 2.03
CA GLY A 157 8.83 -12.85 1.48
C GLY A 157 8.05 -13.77 2.43
N GLU A 158 7.82 -13.40 3.68
CA GLU A 158 6.95 -14.19 4.56
C GLU A 158 5.49 -14.10 4.12
N VAL A 159 4.76 -15.22 4.16
CA VAL A 159 3.34 -15.24 3.80
C VAL A 159 2.52 -14.48 4.83
N VAL A 160 1.85 -13.42 4.42
CA VAL A 160 0.98 -12.60 5.28
C VAL A 160 -0.48 -13.07 5.26
N GLY A 161 -0.90 -13.70 4.17
CA GLY A 161 -2.27 -14.19 3.99
C GLY A 161 -2.49 -14.74 2.60
N LEU A 162 -3.75 -14.92 2.25
CA LEU A 162 -4.19 -15.30 0.91
C LEU A 162 -5.02 -14.15 0.30
N SER A 163 -4.80 -13.85 -0.98
CA SER A 163 -5.62 -12.88 -1.71
C SER A 163 -7.10 -13.25 -1.68
N GLY A 164 -7.96 -12.29 -1.81
CA GLY A 164 -9.40 -12.51 -1.74
C GLY A 164 -10.18 -11.34 -2.30
N LYS A 165 -11.39 -11.16 -1.75
CA LYS A 165 -12.34 -10.14 -2.19
C LYS A 165 -13.12 -9.52 -1.01
N THR A 166 -12.61 -9.66 0.23
CA THR A 166 -13.32 -9.14 1.41
C THR A 166 -13.40 -7.62 1.42
N GLY A 167 -14.53 -7.08 1.87
CA GLY A 167 -14.78 -5.64 1.94
C GLY A 167 -15.29 -5.04 0.63
N LEU A 168 -14.90 -3.79 0.33
CA LEU A 168 -15.39 -3.05 -0.83
C LEU A 168 -14.58 -3.41 -2.10
N THR A 169 -14.93 -4.50 -2.74
CA THR A 169 -14.26 -5.00 -3.95
C THR A 169 -15.19 -5.17 -5.14
N GLY A 170 -16.53 -4.97 -4.93
CA GLY A 170 -17.52 -5.38 -5.92
C GLY A 170 -17.50 -6.87 -6.23
N CYS A 171 -16.99 -7.68 -5.31
CA CYS A 171 -16.79 -9.13 -5.44
C CYS A 171 -15.76 -9.55 -6.50
N VAL A 172 -14.89 -8.65 -6.92
CA VAL A 172 -13.77 -8.93 -7.80
C VAL A 172 -12.53 -9.24 -6.95
N PRO A 173 -11.94 -10.44 -7.03
CA PRO A 173 -10.72 -10.76 -6.30
C PRO A 173 -9.56 -9.89 -6.77
N HIS A 174 -8.82 -9.30 -5.83
CA HIS A 174 -7.57 -8.57 -6.07
C HIS A 174 -6.84 -8.36 -4.74
N LEU A 175 -5.60 -7.94 -4.81
CA LEU A 175 -4.86 -7.42 -3.67
C LEU A 175 -4.76 -5.91 -3.79
N HIS A 176 -5.36 -5.18 -2.85
CA HIS A 176 -5.02 -3.78 -2.64
C HIS A 176 -3.76 -3.69 -1.79
N PHE A 177 -2.77 -3.00 -2.32
CA PHE A 177 -1.48 -2.76 -1.66
C PHE A 177 -1.15 -1.28 -1.65
N GLN A 178 -0.80 -0.75 -0.48
CA GLN A 178 -0.25 0.59 -0.36
C GLN A 178 0.83 0.64 0.71
N VAL A 179 1.72 1.61 0.60
CA VAL A 179 2.59 2.02 1.68
C VAL A 179 2.08 3.35 2.20
N GLU A 180 2.00 3.49 3.51
CA GLU A 180 1.40 4.63 4.18
C GLU A 180 2.26 5.13 5.34
N ARG A 181 1.97 6.32 5.86
CA ARG A 181 2.57 6.78 7.12
C ARG A 181 2.03 5.94 8.27
N THR A 182 2.94 5.46 9.14
CA THR A 182 2.53 4.70 10.32
C THR A 182 1.83 5.61 11.32
N VAL A 183 0.51 5.50 11.41
CA VAL A 183 -0.31 6.17 12.43
C VAL A 183 -0.98 5.10 13.28
N ARG A 184 -0.60 4.99 14.56
CA ARG A 184 -1.08 3.90 15.43
C ARG A 184 -2.59 3.90 15.66
N ALA A 185 -3.22 5.05 15.64
CA ALA A 185 -4.66 5.22 15.90
C ALA A 185 -5.50 5.01 14.66
N ASP A 186 -4.87 4.91 13.48
CA ASP A 186 -5.54 4.79 12.21
C ASP A 186 -5.00 3.57 11.44
N TRP A 187 -5.87 2.89 10.72
CA TRP A 187 -5.50 1.69 9.99
C TRP A 187 -5.36 1.98 8.48
N TYR A 188 -5.84 3.11 8.02
CA TYR A 188 -5.80 3.56 6.63
C TYR A 188 -5.48 5.05 6.60
N THR A 189 -4.30 5.38 6.13
CA THR A 189 -3.79 6.75 6.12
C THR A 189 -3.29 7.12 4.72
N GLU A 190 -2.84 8.35 4.56
CA GLU A 190 -2.28 8.83 3.31
C GLU A 190 -1.20 7.87 2.78
N SER A 191 -1.43 7.34 1.58
CA SER A 191 -0.46 6.51 0.88
C SER A 191 0.74 7.33 0.41
N LEU A 192 1.89 6.68 0.41
CA LEU A 192 3.16 7.28 0.02
C LEU A 192 3.63 6.71 -1.32
N PRO A 193 4.25 7.52 -2.18
CA PRO A 193 4.89 7.01 -3.38
C PRO A 193 6.03 6.06 -2.98
N VAL A 194 6.04 4.88 -3.57
CA VAL A 194 7.08 3.87 -3.37
C VAL A 194 7.45 3.24 -4.70
N SER A 195 8.60 2.58 -4.77
CA SER A 195 9.04 1.84 -5.95
C SER A 195 9.33 0.39 -5.61
N PHE A 196 9.16 -0.48 -6.61
CA PHE A 196 9.46 -1.90 -6.53
C PHE A 196 10.83 -2.20 -7.14
N ALA A 197 11.59 -3.06 -6.47
CA ALA A 197 12.93 -3.45 -6.87
C ALA A 197 12.99 -4.78 -7.65
N ASP A 198 11.83 -5.32 -8.04
CA ASP A 198 11.75 -6.54 -8.83
C ASP A 198 12.44 -6.32 -10.20
N PRO A 199 13.29 -7.26 -10.66
CA PRO A 199 14.03 -7.09 -11.91
C PRO A 199 13.11 -6.87 -13.12
N ASP A 200 11.94 -7.51 -13.15
CA ASP A 200 10.99 -7.37 -14.25
C ASP A 200 10.30 -6.00 -14.24
N VAL A 201 10.02 -5.45 -13.06
CA VAL A 201 9.51 -4.08 -12.93
C VAL A 201 10.55 -3.09 -13.45
N LEU A 202 11.79 -3.18 -12.96
CA LEU A 202 12.87 -2.26 -13.34
C LEU A 202 13.25 -2.37 -14.83
N ALA A 203 13.03 -3.52 -15.45
CA ALA A 203 13.24 -3.70 -16.90
C ALA A 203 12.17 -2.98 -17.74
N GLN A 204 10.95 -2.83 -17.22
CA GLN A 204 9.84 -2.17 -17.90
C GLN A 204 9.73 -0.70 -17.53
N ASP A 205 10.02 -0.36 -16.28
CA ASP A 205 10.04 1.00 -15.73
C ASP A 205 11.25 1.18 -14.80
N PRO A 206 12.29 1.95 -15.21
CA PRO A 206 13.49 2.16 -14.40
C PRO A 206 13.24 2.86 -13.06
N ASP A 207 12.13 3.57 -12.90
CA ASP A 207 11.73 4.21 -11.63
C ASP A 207 11.04 3.22 -10.69
N GLY A 208 10.81 1.97 -11.14
CA GLY A 208 10.21 0.91 -10.33
C GLY A 208 8.71 1.09 -10.08
N LEU A 209 8.00 1.72 -11.01
CA LEU A 209 6.58 2.05 -10.90
C LEU A 209 5.72 1.17 -11.82
N PRO A 210 5.13 0.07 -11.32
CA PRO A 210 4.23 -0.76 -12.12
C PRO A 210 3.04 0.04 -12.64
N ALA A 211 2.92 0.14 -13.97
CA ALA A 211 1.84 0.89 -14.62
C ALA A 211 0.53 0.09 -14.66
N GLU A 212 -0.61 0.78 -14.55
CA GLU A 212 -1.94 0.19 -14.75
C GLU A 212 -2.05 -0.47 -16.13
N GLY A 213 -2.59 -1.68 -16.15
CA GLY A 213 -2.68 -2.54 -17.32
C GLY A 213 -1.42 -3.34 -17.63
N GLY A 214 -0.28 -3.01 -17.01
CA GLY A 214 0.96 -3.78 -17.13
C GLY A 214 0.92 -5.11 -16.37
N THR A 215 1.72 -6.09 -16.81
CA THR A 215 1.88 -7.39 -16.15
C THR A 215 3.32 -7.55 -15.71
N TYR A 216 3.54 -7.91 -14.45
CA TYR A 216 4.86 -7.93 -13.85
C TYR A 216 5.13 -9.25 -13.12
N THR A 217 6.35 -9.75 -13.26
CA THR A 217 6.83 -10.97 -12.60
C THR A 217 7.50 -10.61 -11.28
N SER A 218 7.04 -11.20 -10.18
CA SER A 218 7.66 -10.99 -8.87
C SER A 218 9.03 -11.68 -8.76
N GLY A 219 9.96 -11.00 -8.09
CA GLY A 219 11.22 -11.55 -7.58
C GLY A 219 11.16 -11.95 -6.11
N ASN A 220 10.01 -11.75 -5.44
CA ASN A 220 9.84 -11.99 -4.02
C ASN A 220 9.82 -13.50 -3.72
N SER A 221 10.74 -13.95 -2.90
CA SER A 221 10.86 -15.38 -2.57
C SER A 221 10.28 -15.65 -1.19
N PRO A 222 9.39 -16.66 -1.06
CA PRO A 222 8.91 -17.09 0.25
C PRO A 222 10.09 -17.45 1.15
N THR A 223 10.08 -16.91 2.37
CA THR A 223 11.02 -17.35 3.41
C THR A 223 10.61 -18.75 3.90
N ALA A 224 11.57 -19.65 3.98
CA ALA A 224 11.36 -21.02 4.45
C ALA A 224 10.96 -21.07 5.92
#